data_8ddc40acc0475777284b5a1f40eae851
#
_entry.id   8ddc40acc0475777284b5a1f40eae851
#
_cell.length_a   1.000
_cell.length_b   1.000
_cell.length_c   1.000
_cell.angle_alpha   90.00
_cell.angle_beta   90.00
_cell.angle_gamma   90.00
#
_symmetry.space_group_name_H-M   'P 1'
#
loop_
_entity.id
_entity.type
_entity.pdbx_description
1 polymer ?
#
loop_
_entity_poly.entity_id
_entity_poly.type
_entity_poly.pdbx_seq_one_letter_code
_entity_poly.pdbx_strand_id
1 'polypeptide(L)'
;MMCCRVKCFPGGDETMSDDVFAKDLFRYYGPEKETLKQRLLRPREITYLYYLRKLSCGKPGVLKYYYKLRLRQLSAKTHIQIPIDTKIGEGFYIGHCGRVIVNDRAVIGKNVNVATGVTIGQTSRGPKAGCPTIGDNCWIGTNAVVVGNITIGTDMLIAPLSYVNFDVPDHSIVIGNPGKIIPRENATEAYILHPV
;
A
#
# COMPACT_ATOMS: atom_id res chain seq x y z
N MET A 1 5.05 27.58 -9.86
CA MET A 1 5.15 27.15 -8.44
C MET A 1 3.74 27.03 -7.90
N MET A 2 3.09 25.93 -8.05
CA MET A 2 1.78 25.67 -7.45
C MET A 2 1.90 24.35 -6.68
N CYS A 3 2.10 24.53 -5.36
CA CYS A 3 2.19 23.43 -4.42
C CYS A 3 0.78 22.85 -4.25
N CYS A 4 0.46 21.74 -4.92
CA CYS A 4 -0.75 20.97 -4.64
C CYS A 4 -0.65 20.41 -3.21
N ARG A 5 -1.17 21.18 -2.26
CA ARG A 5 -1.50 20.66 -0.92
C ARG A 5 -2.61 19.63 -1.10
N VAL A 6 -2.25 18.36 -1.21
CA VAL A 6 -3.19 17.28 -0.92
C VAL A 6 -3.55 17.46 0.55
N LYS A 7 -4.77 17.91 0.80
CA LYS A 7 -5.33 18.08 2.14
C LYS A 7 -5.24 16.74 2.88
N CYS A 8 -4.36 16.66 3.87
CA CYS A 8 -4.61 15.74 4.97
C CYS A 8 -5.98 16.10 5.53
N PHE A 9 -6.90 15.16 5.58
CA PHE A 9 -8.21 15.38 6.14
C PHE A 9 -8.05 15.86 7.60
N PRO A 10 -8.49 17.08 7.96
CA PRO A 10 -8.46 17.53 9.33
C PRO A 10 -9.60 16.84 10.09
N GLY A 11 -9.26 16.09 11.11
CA GLY A 11 -10.21 15.51 12.05
C GLY A 11 -10.38 14.00 11.91
N GLY A 12 -9.31 13.23 12.15
CA GLY A 12 -9.41 11.78 12.29
C GLY A 12 -10.24 11.42 13.52
N ASP A 13 -11.48 11.00 13.30
CA ASP A 13 -12.32 10.34 14.30
C ASP A 13 -11.93 8.85 14.36
N GLU A 14 -12.10 8.18 15.50
CA GLU A 14 -11.89 6.72 15.60
C GLU A 14 -12.75 5.97 14.59
N THR A 15 -13.91 6.51 14.26
CA THR A 15 -14.82 6.02 13.22
C THR A 15 -14.16 5.99 11.84
N MET A 16 -13.33 6.99 11.48
CA MET A 16 -12.70 7.07 10.16
C MET A 16 -11.60 6.01 10.00
N SER A 17 -10.84 5.71 11.06
CA SER A 17 -9.83 4.64 11.00
C SER A 17 -10.46 3.25 10.85
N ASP A 18 -11.63 3.05 11.46
CA ASP A 18 -12.38 1.79 11.37
C ASP A 18 -13.06 1.64 10.02
N ASP A 19 -13.55 2.73 9.43
CA ASP A 19 -14.13 2.73 8.07
C ASP A 19 -13.07 2.37 7.01
N VAL A 20 -11.91 3.01 7.05
CA VAL A 20 -10.81 2.70 6.11
C VAL A 20 -10.32 1.27 6.29
N PHE A 21 -10.18 0.80 7.53
CA PHE A 21 -9.78 -0.59 7.78
C PHE A 21 -10.85 -1.59 7.36
N ALA A 22 -12.15 -1.27 7.50
CA ALA A 22 -13.23 -2.11 7.00
C ALA A 22 -13.17 -2.29 5.49
N LYS A 23 -12.81 -1.24 4.74
CA LYS A 23 -12.56 -1.31 3.30
C LYS A 23 -11.35 -2.16 2.96
N ASP A 24 -10.26 -2.04 3.74
CA ASP A 24 -9.12 -2.94 3.59
C ASP A 24 -9.53 -4.41 3.83
N LEU A 25 -10.31 -4.68 4.88
CA LEU A 25 -10.82 -6.03 5.18
C LEU A 25 -11.73 -6.59 4.08
N PHE A 26 -12.54 -5.75 3.46
CA PHE A 26 -13.40 -6.14 2.34
C PHE A 26 -12.59 -6.73 1.18
N ARG A 27 -11.35 -6.27 0.98
CA ARG A 27 -10.43 -6.83 -0.01
C ARG A 27 -10.04 -8.29 0.28
N TYR A 28 -10.04 -8.70 1.56
CA TYR A 28 -9.65 -10.06 1.97
C TYR A 28 -10.85 -11.02 1.99
N TYR A 29 -12.02 -10.54 2.40
CA TYR A 29 -13.16 -11.42 2.68
C TYR A 29 -14.36 -11.17 1.75
N GLY A 30 -14.33 -10.12 0.94
CA GLY A 30 -15.45 -9.72 0.10
C GLY A 30 -16.66 -9.27 0.92
N PRO A 31 -17.90 -9.50 0.44
CA PRO A 31 -19.11 -9.10 1.11
C PRO A 31 -19.40 -9.89 2.40
N GLU A 32 -18.66 -10.96 2.64
CA GLU A 32 -18.81 -11.75 3.87
C GLU A 32 -18.25 -11.01 5.07
N LYS A 33 -19.03 -10.92 6.13
CA LYS A 33 -18.54 -10.32 7.38
C LYS A 33 -17.51 -11.23 8.03
N GLU A 34 -16.44 -10.62 8.52
CA GLU A 34 -15.43 -11.34 9.30
C GLU A 34 -16.08 -12.05 10.50
N THR A 35 -15.96 -13.36 10.56
CA THR A 35 -16.45 -14.17 11.67
C THR A 35 -15.60 -13.94 12.93
N LEU A 36 -16.16 -14.24 14.12
CA LEU A 36 -15.42 -14.16 15.38
C LEU A 36 -14.13 -15.00 15.35
N LYS A 37 -14.19 -16.20 14.74
CA LYS A 37 -13.03 -17.08 14.56
C LYS A 37 -11.95 -16.43 13.68
N GLN A 38 -12.33 -15.85 12.55
CA GLN A 38 -11.40 -15.13 11.67
C GLN A 38 -10.77 -13.92 12.39
N ARG A 39 -11.55 -13.20 13.18
CA ARG A 39 -11.06 -12.06 13.99
C ARG A 39 -10.04 -12.49 15.05
N LEU A 40 -10.27 -13.61 15.73
CA LEU A 40 -9.35 -14.14 16.75
C LEU A 40 -8.08 -14.74 16.15
N LEU A 41 -8.19 -15.38 14.97
CA LEU A 41 -7.10 -16.04 14.26
C LEU A 41 -6.60 -15.21 13.07
N ARG A 42 -6.84 -13.89 13.10
CA ARG A 42 -6.50 -12.99 12.00
C ARG A 42 -5.02 -13.12 11.61
N PRO A 43 -4.73 -13.27 10.30
CA PRO A 43 -3.37 -13.28 9.78
C PRO A 43 -2.56 -12.05 10.24
N ARG A 44 -1.26 -12.24 10.38
CA ARG A 44 -0.38 -11.19 10.95
C ARG A 44 -0.32 -9.94 10.07
N GLU A 45 -0.33 -10.08 8.75
CA GLU A 45 -0.36 -8.97 7.78
C GLU A 45 -1.62 -8.13 7.92
N ILE A 46 -2.78 -8.75 8.12
CA ILE A 46 -4.04 -8.04 8.36
C ILE A 46 -4.02 -7.36 9.73
N THR A 47 -3.45 -8.02 10.74
CA THR A 47 -3.27 -7.43 12.07
C THR A 47 -2.29 -6.25 12.03
N TYR A 48 -1.22 -6.34 11.23
CA TYR A 48 -0.30 -5.23 10.98
C TYR A 48 -1.03 -4.03 10.37
N LEU A 49 -1.83 -4.27 9.32
CA LEU A 49 -2.60 -3.23 8.64
C LEU A 49 -3.61 -2.55 9.59
N TYR A 50 -4.27 -3.31 10.47
CA TYR A 50 -5.13 -2.75 11.52
C TYR A 50 -4.40 -1.71 12.37
N TYR A 51 -3.24 -2.06 12.94
CA TYR A 51 -2.49 -1.12 13.77
C TYR A 51 -1.91 0.05 12.98
N LEU A 52 -1.52 -0.18 11.73
CA LEU A 52 -1.09 0.88 10.82
C LEU A 52 -2.21 1.91 10.62
N ARG A 53 -3.44 1.46 10.29
CA ARG A 53 -4.61 2.34 10.10
C ARG A 53 -5.01 3.08 11.37
N LYS A 54 -4.97 2.42 12.53
CA LYS A 54 -5.24 3.07 13.83
C LYS A 54 -4.24 4.20 14.12
N LEU A 55 -3.01 4.10 13.67
CA LEU A 55 -1.99 5.11 13.87
C LEU A 55 -2.00 6.21 12.81
N SER A 56 -2.26 5.88 11.54
CA SER A 56 -2.24 6.85 10.43
C SER A 56 -3.52 7.69 10.34
N CYS A 57 -4.68 7.12 10.70
CA CYS A 57 -5.99 7.78 10.61
C CYS A 57 -6.58 8.15 11.97
N GLY A 58 -6.02 7.67 13.08
CA GLY A 58 -6.58 7.82 14.42
C GLY A 58 -6.13 9.09 15.13
N LYS A 59 -6.96 9.55 16.11
CA LYS A 59 -6.60 10.63 17.02
C LYS A 59 -5.49 10.21 17.99
N PRO A 60 -4.59 11.14 18.37
CA PRO A 60 -3.59 10.86 19.37
C PRO A 60 -4.25 10.72 20.76
N GLY A 61 -4.17 9.54 21.33
CA GLY A 61 -4.63 9.23 22.68
C GLY A 61 -3.62 8.33 23.41
N VAL A 62 -3.91 7.96 24.66
CA VAL A 62 -3.04 7.07 25.47
C VAL A 62 -2.79 5.73 24.74
N LEU A 63 -3.78 5.22 24.02
CA LEU A 63 -3.67 3.99 23.22
C LEU A 63 -2.67 4.07 22.08
N LYS A 64 -2.27 5.27 21.65
CA LYS A 64 -1.26 5.45 20.59
C LYS A 64 0.06 4.75 20.91
N TYR A 65 0.51 4.80 22.16
CA TYR A 65 1.76 4.14 22.59
C TYR A 65 1.63 2.62 22.51
N TYR A 66 0.49 2.07 22.93
CA TYR A 66 0.19 0.65 22.78
C TYR A 66 0.17 0.23 21.31
N TYR A 67 -0.51 0.98 20.43
CA TYR A 67 -0.58 0.67 19.00
C TYR A 67 0.81 0.76 18.34
N LYS A 68 1.64 1.75 18.69
CA LYS A 68 3.01 1.84 18.21
C LYS A 68 3.86 0.62 18.63
N LEU A 69 3.74 0.19 19.89
CA LEU A 69 4.44 -0.99 20.38
C LEU A 69 4.00 -2.25 19.62
N ARG A 70 2.70 -2.43 19.43
CA ARG A 70 2.14 -3.58 18.71
C ARG A 70 2.57 -3.58 17.23
N LEU A 71 2.51 -2.43 16.57
CA LEU A 71 2.97 -2.28 15.19
C LEU A 71 4.46 -2.63 15.06
N ARG A 72 5.30 -2.13 15.97
CA ARG A 72 6.74 -2.46 15.99
C ARG A 72 6.99 -3.96 16.18
N GLN A 73 6.28 -4.63 17.10
CA GLN A 73 6.39 -6.07 17.31
C GLN A 73 5.96 -6.86 16.07
N LEU A 74 4.87 -6.43 15.42
CA LEU A 74 4.40 -7.06 14.19
C LEU A 74 5.37 -6.81 13.03
N SER A 75 5.91 -5.61 12.88
CA SER A 75 6.93 -5.30 11.88
C SER A 75 8.14 -6.24 11.99
N ALA A 76 8.62 -6.48 13.21
CA ALA A 76 9.71 -7.43 13.45
C ALA A 76 9.36 -8.89 13.10
N LYS A 77 8.09 -9.28 13.26
CA LYS A 77 7.62 -10.66 12.99
C LYS A 77 7.23 -10.90 11.53
N THR A 78 6.74 -9.86 10.86
CA THR A 78 6.23 -9.94 9.47
C THR A 78 7.24 -9.45 8.46
N HIS A 79 8.26 -8.72 8.90
CA HIS A 79 9.23 -7.98 8.07
C HIS A 79 8.57 -6.90 7.19
N ILE A 80 7.35 -6.47 7.51
CA ILE A 80 6.68 -5.36 6.84
C ILE A 80 7.13 -4.05 7.50
N GLN A 81 7.58 -3.11 6.68
CA GLN A 81 8.09 -1.79 7.10
C GLN A 81 7.39 -0.69 6.30
N ILE A 82 6.26 -0.23 6.82
CA ILE A 82 5.49 0.87 6.26
C ILE A 82 5.41 1.96 7.34
N PRO A 83 6.01 3.14 7.14
CA PRO A 83 5.92 4.24 8.08
C PRO A 83 4.47 4.73 8.25
N ILE A 84 4.13 5.17 9.45
CA ILE A 84 2.77 5.63 9.78
C ILE A 84 2.35 6.89 9.03
N ASP A 85 3.30 7.67 8.55
CA ASP A 85 3.08 8.92 7.80
C ASP A 85 2.94 8.69 6.30
N THR A 86 3.14 7.46 5.82
CA THR A 86 2.94 7.08 4.41
C THR A 86 1.48 7.29 4.02
N LYS A 87 1.25 7.98 2.91
CA LYS A 87 -0.11 8.21 2.39
C LYS A 87 -0.57 6.99 1.62
N ILE A 88 -1.59 6.31 2.15
CA ILE A 88 -2.13 5.07 1.55
C ILE A 88 -3.65 5.18 1.47
N GLY A 89 -4.18 5.04 0.26
CA GLY A 89 -5.62 5.00 -0.01
C GLY A 89 -6.32 3.80 0.64
N GLU A 90 -7.63 3.80 0.60
CA GLU A 90 -8.48 2.71 1.09
C GLU A 90 -8.37 1.45 0.21
N GLY A 91 -8.72 0.30 0.74
CA GLY A 91 -8.61 -0.97 0.01
C GLY A 91 -7.17 -1.45 -0.20
N PHE A 92 -6.25 -1.04 0.67
CA PHE A 92 -4.87 -1.53 0.59
C PHE A 92 -4.76 -2.99 1.02
N TYR A 93 -4.09 -3.80 0.20
CA TYR A 93 -3.99 -5.23 0.40
C TYR A 93 -2.53 -5.70 0.46
N ILE A 94 -2.17 -6.40 1.53
CA ILE A 94 -0.87 -7.05 1.70
C ILE A 94 -1.10 -8.55 1.56
N GLY A 95 -0.56 -9.16 0.51
CA GLY A 95 -0.87 -10.56 0.15
C GLY A 95 -0.38 -11.58 1.17
N HIS A 96 0.80 -11.40 1.72
CA HIS A 96 1.41 -12.34 2.66
C HIS A 96 2.41 -11.64 3.59
N CYS A 97 2.69 -12.26 4.75
CA CYS A 97 3.84 -11.90 5.55
C CYS A 97 5.12 -12.04 4.72
N GLY A 98 6.03 -11.10 4.87
CA GLY A 98 7.31 -11.09 4.18
C GLY A 98 7.82 -9.65 4.03
N ARG A 99 9.03 -9.49 3.57
CA ARG A 99 9.64 -8.17 3.45
C ARG A 99 8.86 -7.28 2.49
N VAL A 100 8.18 -6.28 3.03
CA VAL A 100 7.58 -5.17 2.27
C VAL A 100 8.16 -3.88 2.83
N ILE A 101 8.80 -3.08 1.99
CA ILE A 101 9.45 -1.83 2.42
C ILE A 101 8.84 -0.69 1.64
N VAL A 102 8.31 0.30 2.36
CA VAL A 102 7.73 1.51 1.78
C VAL A 102 8.40 2.74 2.39
N ASN A 103 8.73 3.71 1.56
CA ASN A 103 9.24 4.99 2.02
C ASN A 103 8.09 5.88 2.53
N ASP A 104 8.34 6.67 3.57
CA ASP A 104 7.36 7.58 4.20
C ASP A 104 6.78 8.65 3.26
N ARG A 105 7.55 9.04 2.25
CA ARG A 105 7.15 10.05 1.25
C ARG A 105 6.47 9.47 0.01
N ALA A 106 6.37 8.15 -0.10
CA ALA A 106 5.60 7.52 -1.17
C ALA A 106 4.10 7.83 -1.00
N VAL A 107 3.41 7.94 -2.14
CA VAL A 107 1.96 8.09 -2.17
C VAL A 107 1.38 6.87 -2.87
N ILE A 108 0.43 6.22 -2.23
CA ILE A 108 -0.21 5.00 -2.72
C ILE A 108 -1.70 5.24 -2.82
N GLY A 109 -2.28 4.99 -3.97
CA GLY A 109 -3.71 5.16 -4.26
C GLY A 109 -4.59 4.08 -3.61
N LYS A 110 -5.82 3.97 -4.10
CA LYS A 110 -6.82 3.01 -3.63
C LYS A 110 -6.64 1.65 -4.28
N ASN A 111 -7.11 0.61 -3.59
CA ASN A 111 -7.12 -0.76 -4.12
C ASN A 111 -5.74 -1.24 -4.59
N VAL A 112 -4.67 -0.85 -3.91
CA VAL A 112 -3.32 -1.28 -4.25
C VAL A 112 -2.96 -2.56 -3.52
N ASN A 113 -2.55 -3.58 -4.30
CA ASN A 113 -2.03 -4.84 -3.79
C ASN A 113 -0.51 -4.83 -3.76
N VAL A 114 0.08 -5.24 -2.66
CA VAL A 114 1.52 -5.47 -2.57
C VAL A 114 1.81 -6.92 -2.20
N ALA A 115 2.62 -7.58 -3.02
CA ALA A 115 3.10 -8.92 -2.74
C ALA A 115 4.35 -8.87 -1.85
N THR A 116 4.81 -10.04 -1.38
CA THR A 116 6.02 -10.14 -0.57
C THR A 116 7.26 -9.70 -1.34
N GLY A 117 8.22 -9.11 -0.64
CA GLY A 117 9.48 -8.63 -1.22
C GLY A 117 9.41 -7.27 -1.91
N VAL A 118 8.22 -6.67 -2.04
CA VAL A 118 8.04 -5.37 -2.70
C VAL A 118 8.81 -4.27 -1.99
N THR A 119 9.48 -3.44 -2.78
CA THR A 119 10.16 -2.23 -2.31
C THR A 119 9.62 -1.01 -3.05
N ILE A 120 9.02 -0.07 -2.33
CA ILE A 120 8.58 1.24 -2.82
C ILE A 120 9.47 2.29 -2.15
N GLY A 121 10.47 2.78 -2.89
CA GLY A 121 11.58 3.51 -2.30
C GLY A 121 11.92 4.82 -2.98
N GLN A 122 12.88 5.52 -2.39
CA GLN A 122 13.40 6.75 -2.98
C GLN A 122 14.63 6.51 -3.83
N THR A 123 14.85 7.39 -4.79
CA THR A 123 16.14 7.63 -5.44
C THR A 123 16.73 8.90 -4.85
N SER A 124 17.99 8.87 -4.44
CA SER A 124 18.65 9.99 -3.77
C SER A 124 19.37 10.94 -4.71
N ARG A 125 19.61 10.54 -5.97
CA ARG A 125 20.41 11.29 -6.96
C ARG A 125 19.75 11.30 -8.33
N GLY A 126 20.16 12.27 -9.15
CA GLY A 126 19.73 12.40 -10.55
C GLY A 126 18.36 13.06 -10.72
N PRO A 127 17.86 13.14 -11.95
CA PRO A 127 16.64 13.88 -12.30
C PRO A 127 15.36 13.24 -11.70
N LYS A 128 15.41 11.99 -11.34
CA LYS A 128 14.31 11.25 -10.67
C LYS A 128 14.54 11.12 -9.15
N ALA A 129 15.29 12.04 -8.51
CA ALA A 129 15.44 12.04 -7.07
C ALA A 129 14.09 12.30 -6.38
N GLY A 130 13.71 11.42 -5.46
CA GLY A 130 12.41 11.48 -4.77
C GLY A 130 11.76 10.11 -4.62
N CYS A 131 10.46 10.11 -4.36
CA CYS A 131 9.66 8.92 -4.08
C CYS A 131 8.52 8.77 -5.09
N PRO A 132 8.02 7.54 -5.33
CA PRO A 132 6.98 7.32 -6.30
C PRO A 132 5.59 7.73 -5.80
N THR A 133 4.75 8.12 -6.77
CA THR A 133 3.30 8.21 -6.62
C THR A 133 2.67 7.07 -7.42
N ILE A 134 1.88 6.23 -6.74
CA ILE A 134 1.22 5.08 -7.33
C ILE A 134 -0.28 5.37 -7.38
N GLY A 135 -0.88 5.20 -8.54
CA GLY A 135 -2.31 5.39 -8.78
C GLY A 135 -3.18 4.28 -8.18
N ASP A 136 -4.45 4.33 -8.53
CA ASP A 136 -5.46 3.38 -8.04
C ASP A 136 -5.41 2.05 -8.80
N ASN A 137 -5.95 0.99 -8.18
CA ASN A 137 -6.06 -0.34 -8.80
C ASN A 137 -4.72 -0.86 -9.34
N CYS A 138 -3.68 -0.83 -8.51
CA CYS A 138 -2.35 -1.32 -8.89
C CYS A 138 -2.02 -2.64 -8.18
N TRP A 139 -1.53 -3.62 -8.93
CA TRP A 139 -1.01 -4.87 -8.38
C TRP A 139 0.52 -4.91 -8.54
N ILE A 140 1.25 -4.99 -7.42
CA ILE A 140 2.70 -4.99 -7.39
C ILE A 140 3.21 -6.36 -6.98
N GLY A 141 3.79 -7.06 -7.93
CA GLY A 141 4.23 -8.46 -7.81
C GLY A 141 5.44 -8.66 -6.91
N THR A 142 5.64 -9.91 -6.55
CA THR A 142 6.70 -10.37 -5.63
C THR A 142 8.09 -9.86 -6.06
N ASN A 143 8.83 -9.28 -5.09
CA ASN A 143 10.18 -8.73 -5.28
C ASN A 143 10.28 -7.62 -6.35
N ALA A 144 9.18 -6.99 -6.71
CA ALA A 144 9.24 -5.82 -7.57
C ALA A 144 9.80 -4.60 -6.81
N VAL A 145 10.53 -3.75 -7.53
CA VAL A 145 11.17 -2.54 -6.98
C VAL A 145 10.67 -1.34 -7.77
N VAL A 146 10.01 -0.40 -7.07
CA VAL A 146 9.50 0.86 -7.64
C VAL A 146 10.17 2.02 -6.92
N VAL A 147 11.01 2.79 -7.62
CA VAL A 147 11.86 3.80 -6.99
C VAL A 147 11.97 5.08 -7.80
N GLY A 148 12.13 6.19 -7.08
CA GLY A 148 12.34 7.51 -7.67
C GLY A 148 11.09 8.37 -7.72
N ASN A 149 11.26 9.63 -8.08
CA ASN A 149 10.17 10.58 -8.32
C ASN A 149 9.52 10.26 -9.66
N ILE A 150 8.64 9.28 -9.64
CA ILE A 150 7.92 8.75 -10.81
C ILE A 150 6.45 8.65 -10.50
N THR A 151 5.64 8.65 -11.54
CA THR A 151 4.19 8.43 -11.48
C THR A 151 3.86 7.09 -12.12
N ILE A 152 3.20 6.23 -11.36
CA ILE A 152 2.59 4.99 -11.82
C ILE A 152 1.11 5.27 -11.98
N GLY A 153 0.56 5.04 -13.16
CA GLY A 153 -0.84 5.28 -13.48
C GLY A 153 -1.82 4.33 -12.77
N THR A 154 -3.06 4.36 -13.20
CA THR A 154 -4.16 3.52 -12.70
C THR A 154 -4.26 2.21 -13.49
N ASP A 155 -4.84 1.18 -12.89
CA ASP A 155 -5.01 -0.16 -13.51
C ASP A 155 -3.67 -0.72 -14.02
N MET A 156 -2.72 -0.86 -13.07
CA MET A 156 -1.35 -1.23 -13.35
C MET A 156 -0.98 -2.57 -12.76
N LEU A 157 -0.39 -3.44 -13.58
CA LEU A 157 0.22 -4.68 -13.12
C LEU A 157 1.74 -4.59 -13.23
N ILE A 158 2.43 -4.55 -12.10
CA ILE A 158 3.89 -4.66 -12.06
C ILE A 158 4.24 -6.11 -11.79
N ALA A 159 4.76 -6.79 -12.81
CA ALA A 159 5.10 -8.21 -12.73
C ALA A 159 6.20 -8.49 -11.69
N PRO A 160 6.25 -9.70 -11.13
CA PRO A 160 7.30 -10.08 -10.19
C PRO A 160 8.71 -9.78 -10.73
N LEU A 161 9.64 -9.41 -9.83
CA LEU A 161 11.04 -9.11 -10.13
C LEU A 161 11.26 -7.91 -11.06
N SER A 162 10.24 -7.11 -11.32
CA SER A 162 10.38 -5.92 -12.17
C SER A 162 11.06 -4.77 -11.45
N TYR A 163 11.89 -4.02 -12.17
CA TYR A 163 12.52 -2.79 -11.72
C TYR A 163 11.93 -1.59 -12.45
N VAL A 164 11.29 -0.68 -11.71
CA VAL A 164 10.57 0.48 -12.25
C VAL A 164 11.15 1.77 -11.67
N ASN A 165 11.79 2.57 -12.50
CA ASN A 165 12.34 3.88 -12.17
C ASN A 165 11.97 4.95 -13.20
N PHE A 166 10.83 4.77 -13.87
CA PHE A 166 10.29 5.63 -14.92
C PHE A 166 8.79 5.76 -14.77
N ASP A 167 8.20 6.79 -15.36
CA ASP A 167 6.76 7.01 -15.35
C ASP A 167 6.06 5.95 -16.20
N VAL A 168 4.92 5.45 -15.70
CA VAL A 168 4.12 4.40 -16.36
C VAL A 168 2.72 4.93 -16.58
N PRO A 169 2.21 4.95 -17.83
CA PRO A 169 0.85 5.39 -18.14
C PRO A 169 -0.19 4.42 -17.58
N ASP A 170 -1.44 4.88 -17.48
CA ASP A 170 -2.59 4.04 -17.12
C ASP A 170 -2.69 2.80 -18.00
N HIS A 171 -3.39 1.78 -17.51
CA HIS A 171 -3.73 0.57 -18.27
C HIS A 171 -2.49 -0.12 -18.87
N SER A 172 -1.56 -0.51 -18.02
CA SER A 172 -0.30 -1.11 -18.50
C SER A 172 0.19 -2.22 -17.59
N ILE A 173 0.97 -3.11 -18.19
CA ILE A 173 1.78 -4.10 -17.47
C ILE A 173 3.24 -3.67 -17.56
N VAL A 174 3.96 -3.74 -16.43
CA VAL A 174 5.42 -3.57 -16.43
C VAL A 174 6.07 -4.90 -16.11
N ILE A 175 7.01 -5.34 -16.95
CA ILE A 175 7.71 -6.61 -16.79
C ILE A 175 9.21 -6.47 -16.98
N GLY A 176 9.99 -7.09 -16.12
CA GLY A 176 11.42 -7.29 -16.26
C GLY A 176 12.31 -6.29 -15.52
N ASN A 177 13.62 -6.51 -15.61
CA ASN A 177 14.69 -5.67 -15.07
C ASN A 177 15.78 -5.50 -16.14
N PRO A 178 15.87 -4.32 -16.79
CA PRO A 178 15.01 -3.14 -16.62
C PRO A 178 13.55 -3.39 -17.04
N GLY A 179 12.60 -2.68 -16.39
CA GLY A 179 11.17 -2.81 -16.68
C GLY A 179 10.82 -2.35 -18.10
N LYS A 180 9.91 -3.06 -18.76
CA LYS A 180 9.33 -2.70 -20.04
C LYS A 180 7.82 -2.53 -19.88
N ILE A 181 7.26 -1.47 -20.48
CA ILE A 181 5.83 -1.17 -20.46
C ILE A 181 5.16 -1.92 -21.61
N ILE A 182 4.05 -2.58 -21.31
CA ILE A 182 3.15 -3.22 -22.25
C ILE A 182 1.75 -2.65 -22.00
N PRO A 183 1.18 -1.85 -22.92
CA PRO A 183 -0.19 -1.35 -22.79
C PRO A 183 -1.16 -2.51 -22.71
N ARG A 184 -2.07 -2.46 -21.72
CA ARG A 184 -3.05 -3.51 -21.48
C ARG A 184 -4.26 -2.94 -20.74
N GLU A 185 -5.41 -2.84 -21.42
CA GLU A 185 -6.69 -2.55 -20.78
C GLU A 185 -7.04 -3.64 -19.77
N ASN A 186 -7.61 -3.26 -18.63
CA ASN A 186 -7.93 -4.16 -17.52
C ASN A 186 -6.72 -4.98 -17.06
N ALA A 187 -5.55 -4.32 -16.94
CA ALA A 187 -4.29 -4.99 -16.61
C ALA A 187 -4.35 -5.75 -15.29
N THR A 188 -5.19 -5.30 -14.35
CA THR A 188 -5.35 -5.90 -13.03
C THR A 188 -6.58 -6.82 -12.91
N GLU A 189 -7.28 -7.13 -14.01
CA GLU A 189 -8.39 -8.05 -14.02
C GLU A 189 -7.98 -9.41 -13.39
N ALA A 190 -8.82 -9.95 -12.51
CA ALA A 190 -8.57 -11.14 -11.70
C ALA A 190 -7.41 -11.07 -10.67
N TYR A 191 -6.59 -10.00 -10.66
CA TYR A 191 -5.55 -9.78 -9.66
C TYR A 191 -6.03 -8.95 -8.47
N ILE A 192 -6.94 -8.01 -8.72
CA ILE A 192 -7.54 -7.18 -7.69
C ILE A 192 -8.96 -7.66 -7.43
N LEU A 193 -9.12 -8.43 -6.36
CA LEU A 193 -10.43 -8.94 -5.93
C LEU A 193 -11.12 -7.93 -5.02
N HIS A 194 -12.45 -7.83 -5.12
CA HIS A 194 -13.31 -7.01 -4.25
C HIS A 194 -12.85 -5.55 -4.10
N PRO A 195 -12.64 -4.78 -5.19
CA PRO A 195 -12.24 -3.37 -5.09
C PRO A 195 -13.31 -2.53 -4.37
N VAL A 196 -12.86 -1.45 -3.67
CA VAL A 196 -13.72 -0.51 -2.92
C VAL A 196 -13.68 0.88 -3.52
#